data_479d38aea00b5dbb033a7e1168b15e05
#
_entry.id   479d38aea00b5dbb033a7e1168b15e05
#
_cell.length_a   1.000
_cell.length_b   1.000
_cell.length_c   1.000
_cell.angle_alpha   90.00
_cell.angle_beta   90.00
_cell.angle_gamma   90.00
#
_symmetry.space_group_name_H-M   'P 1'
#
loop_
_entity.id
_entity.type
_entity.pdbx_description
1 polymer ?
#
loop_
_entity_poly.entity_id
_entity_poly.type
_entity_poly.pdbx_seq_one_letter_code
_entity_poly.pdbx_strand_id
1 'polypeptide(L)'
;SRGLGDVYKRQVIDSMLAHRSIRSYTDRTVSDEDLNSIIRAVQAAPNWVNLQLVSIIAVKNTDHRRRLAELCGNQVHIAEAPVFLVFCTDYHRVALACHKKEQTLDEVMQDIDTLLVGAHEVGIALEAAVVAAESLGLGTVPIGDVRKNALEIVHELQLPEYVFPMLGLCIGYPAEEPGLKPRFPQQAVFFEELSLIHISEP
;
A
#
# COMPACT_ATOMS: atom_id res chain seq x y z
N SER A 1 -12.62 26.18 -25.91
CA SER A 1 -11.41 26.08 -25.10
C SER A 1 -11.64 25.10 -23.97
N ARG A 2 -10.95 23.96 -24.00
CA ARG A 2 -10.93 23.04 -22.86
C ARG A 2 -10.24 23.79 -21.72
N GLY A 3 -10.94 24.01 -20.59
CA GLY A 3 -10.43 24.76 -19.46
C GLY A 3 -9.23 24.04 -18.81
N LEU A 4 -8.32 24.78 -18.17
CA LEU A 4 -7.18 24.23 -17.41
C LEU A 4 -7.62 23.12 -16.44
N GLY A 5 -8.81 23.23 -15.85
CA GLY A 5 -9.39 22.20 -14.98
C GLY A 5 -9.60 20.83 -15.64
N ASP A 6 -9.90 20.78 -16.94
CA ASP A 6 -10.09 19.52 -17.67
C ASP A 6 -8.75 18.83 -17.99
N VAL A 7 -7.68 19.62 -18.15
CA VAL A 7 -6.31 19.09 -18.34
C VAL A 7 -5.82 18.42 -17.06
N TYR A 8 -6.00 19.06 -15.90
CA TYR A 8 -5.58 18.49 -14.61
C TYR A 8 -6.39 17.27 -14.20
N LYS A 9 -7.71 17.24 -14.48
CA LYS A 9 -8.55 16.06 -14.20
C LYS A 9 -8.09 14.81 -14.95
N ARG A 10 -7.57 14.94 -16.16
CA ARG A 10 -7.06 13.81 -16.95
C ARG A 10 -5.72 13.30 -16.44
N GLN A 11 -4.86 14.15 -15.89
CA GLN A 11 -3.52 13.76 -15.44
C GLN A 11 -3.54 12.62 -14.41
N VAL A 12 -4.46 12.64 -13.44
CA VAL A 12 -4.57 11.57 -12.44
C VAL A 12 -5.00 10.26 -13.09
N ILE A 13 -6.03 10.31 -13.95
CA ILE A 13 -6.53 9.12 -14.66
C ILE A 13 -5.45 8.57 -15.60
N ASP A 14 -4.77 9.44 -16.35
CA ASP A 14 -3.71 9.04 -17.27
C ASP A 14 -2.53 8.40 -16.52
N SER A 15 -2.16 8.91 -15.33
CA SER A 15 -1.15 8.31 -14.45
C SER A 15 -1.57 6.92 -14.00
N MET A 16 -2.80 6.75 -13.51
CA MET A 16 -3.31 5.45 -13.08
C MET A 16 -3.37 4.43 -14.23
N LEU A 17 -3.76 4.86 -15.43
CA LEU A 17 -3.79 4.00 -16.63
C LEU A 17 -2.37 3.65 -17.13
N ALA A 18 -1.39 4.49 -16.85
CA ALA A 18 0.01 4.27 -17.20
C ALA A 18 0.79 3.47 -16.15
N HIS A 19 0.17 3.09 -15.03
CA HIS A 19 0.84 2.38 -13.93
C HIS A 19 1.62 1.15 -14.42
N ARG A 20 2.86 1.05 -13.93
CA ARG A 20 3.76 -0.09 -14.12
C ARG A 20 4.45 -0.45 -12.82
N SER A 21 4.51 -1.73 -12.51
CA SER A 21 5.31 -2.21 -11.37
C SER A 21 6.80 -2.08 -11.70
N ILE A 22 7.51 -1.17 -11.03
CA ILE A 22 8.94 -0.92 -11.20
C ILE A 22 9.73 -1.72 -10.16
N ARG A 23 10.70 -2.50 -10.62
CA ARG A 23 11.54 -3.37 -9.77
C ARG A 23 13.02 -3.08 -9.89
N SER A 24 13.42 -2.13 -10.74
CA SER A 24 14.78 -1.66 -10.89
C SER A 24 14.81 -0.14 -10.68
N TYR A 25 15.73 0.32 -9.85
CA TYR A 25 15.80 1.71 -9.41
C TYR A 25 17.19 2.28 -9.67
N THR A 26 17.26 3.59 -9.89
CA THR A 26 18.52 4.32 -9.94
C THR A 26 19.05 4.56 -8.53
N ASP A 27 20.32 4.96 -8.42
CA ASP A 27 20.96 5.32 -7.13
C ASP A 27 20.45 6.65 -6.54
N ARG A 28 19.53 7.33 -7.24
CA ARG A 28 18.96 8.59 -6.78
C ARG A 28 18.07 8.36 -5.55
N THR A 29 18.35 9.09 -4.47
CA THR A 29 17.58 9.01 -3.24
C THR A 29 16.23 9.70 -3.39
N VAL A 30 15.19 9.14 -2.77
CA VAL A 30 13.90 9.81 -2.58
C VAL A 30 14.07 10.85 -1.48
N SER A 31 13.69 12.10 -1.75
CA SER A 31 13.81 13.18 -0.78
C SER A 31 12.84 13.01 0.39
N ASP A 32 13.16 13.57 1.56
CA ASP A 32 12.22 13.58 2.70
C ASP A 32 10.98 14.42 2.38
N GLU A 33 11.08 15.43 1.54
CA GLU A 33 9.95 16.25 1.09
C GLU A 33 8.98 15.44 0.23
N ASP A 34 9.50 14.68 -0.75
CA ASP A 34 8.69 13.79 -1.59
C ASP A 34 8.02 12.73 -0.75
N LEU A 35 8.78 12.08 0.15
CA LEU A 35 8.23 11.05 1.03
C LEU A 35 7.13 11.62 1.95
N ASN A 36 7.34 12.78 2.55
CA ASN A 36 6.33 13.46 3.36
C ASN A 36 5.08 13.82 2.56
N SER A 37 5.25 14.22 1.30
CA SER A 37 4.13 14.51 0.40
C SER A 37 3.30 13.26 0.12
N ILE A 38 3.95 12.11 -0.11
CA ILE A 38 3.29 10.81 -0.27
C ILE A 38 2.52 10.45 1.01
N ILE A 39 3.15 10.54 2.17
CA ILE A 39 2.50 10.20 3.45
C ILE A 39 1.30 11.11 3.74
N ARG A 40 1.38 12.40 3.42
CA ARG A 40 0.25 13.33 3.55
C ARG A 40 -0.93 12.94 2.64
N ALA A 41 -0.65 12.49 1.41
CA ALA A 41 -1.68 11.97 0.53
C ALA A 41 -2.36 10.72 1.10
N VAL A 42 -1.57 9.80 1.67
CA VAL A 42 -2.08 8.62 2.38
C VAL A 42 -2.97 9.01 3.56
N GLN A 43 -2.56 9.98 4.38
CA GLN A 43 -3.35 10.44 5.51
C GLN A 43 -4.68 11.09 5.10
N ALA A 44 -4.77 11.61 3.87
CA ALA A 44 -5.98 12.20 3.33
C ALA A 44 -6.93 11.17 2.69
N ALA A 45 -6.51 9.91 2.56
CA ALA A 45 -7.32 8.86 1.99
C ALA A 45 -8.55 8.54 2.85
N PRO A 46 -9.67 8.13 2.25
CA PRO A 46 -10.85 7.73 3.01
C PRO A 46 -10.54 6.52 3.89
N ASN A 47 -11.18 6.44 5.04
CA ASN A 47 -11.02 5.35 5.99
C ASN A 47 -12.32 5.06 6.74
N TRP A 48 -12.45 3.87 7.32
CA TRP A 48 -13.66 3.43 7.98
C TRP A 48 -13.90 4.19 9.30
N VAL A 49 -15.06 4.83 9.41
CA VAL A 49 -15.54 5.62 10.58
C VAL A 49 -14.47 6.52 11.22
N ASN A 50 -13.51 6.95 10.43
CA ASN A 50 -12.37 7.79 10.87
C ASN A 50 -11.48 7.14 11.96
N LEU A 51 -11.41 5.81 12.01
CA LEU A 51 -10.52 5.11 12.95
C LEU A 51 -9.04 5.17 12.57
N GLN A 52 -8.73 5.41 11.28
CA GLN A 52 -7.37 5.58 10.78
C GLN A 52 -6.45 4.41 11.16
N LEU A 53 -6.90 3.19 10.86
CA LEU A 53 -6.29 1.92 11.28
C LEU A 53 -5.02 1.55 10.51
N VAL A 54 -4.29 2.50 9.96
CA VAL A 54 -3.07 2.25 9.20
C VAL A 54 -1.88 2.89 9.89
N SER A 55 -0.81 2.11 10.08
CA SER A 55 0.52 2.59 10.39
C SER A 55 1.49 2.23 9.27
N ILE A 56 2.42 3.15 8.97
CA ILE A 56 3.38 2.99 7.89
C ILE A 56 4.79 3.11 8.45
N ILE A 57 5.63 2.12 8.15
CA ILE A 57 7.03 2.10 8.55
C ILE A 57 7.89 2.29 7.31
N ALA A 58 8.67 3.36 7.29
CA ALA A 58 9.62 3.64 6.21
C ALA A 58 11.00 3.04 6.55
N VAL A 59 11.43 2.06 5.79
CA VAL A 59 12.72 1.40 5.95
C VAL A 59 13.69 1.94 4.91
N LYS A 60 14.63 2.79 5.37
CA LYS A 60 15.67 3.43 4.55
C LYS A 60 17.06 2.80 4.75
N ASN A 61 17.28 2.11 5.87
CA ASN A 61 18.54 1.42 6.16
C ASN A 61 18.69 0.21 5.24
N THR A 62 19.85 0.11 4.56
CA THR A 62 20.10 -0.92 3.54
C THR A 62 20.15 -2.33 4.12
N ASP A 63 20.76 -2.52 5.29
CA ASP A 63 20.86 -3.85 5.88
C ASP A 63 19.50 -4.33 6.38
N HIS A 64 18.70 -3.42 6.92
CA HIS A 64 17.33 -3.71 7.32
C HIS A 64 16.45 -4.06 6.10
N ARG A 65 16.59 -3.33 4.96
CA ARG A 65 15.88 -3.69 3.72
C ARG A 65 16.31 -5.06 3.18
N ARG A 66 17.60 -5.40 3.24
CA ARG A 66 18.10 -6.74 2.87
C ARG A 66 17.44 -7.84 3.70
N ARG A 67 17.37 -7.62 5.01
CA ARG A 67 16.71 -8.57 5.91
C ARG A 67 15.21 -8.72 5.58
N LEU A 68 14.51 -7.63 5.34
CA LEU A 68 13.10 -7.68 4.92
C LEU A 68 12.94 -8.32 3.53
N ALA A 69 13.86 -8.11 2.60
CA ALA A 69 13.85 -8.77 1.30
C ALA A 69 13.91 -10.30 1.42
N GLU A 70 14.77 -10.83 2.32
CA GLU A 70 14.85 -12.27 2.64
C GLU A 70 13.49 -12.77 3.19
N LEU A 71 12.95 -12.09 4.17
CA LEU A 71 11.67 -12.44 4.81
C LEU A 71 10.48 -12.37 3.83
N CYS A 72 10.55 -11.48 2.85
CA CYS A 72 9.57 -11.35 1.76
C CYS A 72 9.87 -12.26 0.56
N GLY A 73 10.52 -13.39 0.76
CA GLY A 73 10.74 -14.40 -0.30
C GLY A 73 11.92 -14.11 -1.22
N ASN A 74 12.97 -13.46 -0.71
CA ASN A 74 14.20 -13.10 -1.43
C ASN A 74 13.94 -12.15 -2.62
N GLN A 75 13.07 -11.18 -2.46
CA GLN A 75 12.78 -10.18 -3.49
C GLN A 75 13.84 -9.07 -3.49
N VAL A 76 14.82 -9.21 -4.38
CA VAL A 76 16.01 -8.33 -4.47
C VAL A 76 15.65 -6.85 -4.57
N HIS A 77 14.60 -6.51 -5.30
CA HIS A 77 14.15 -5.13 -5.47
C HIS A 77 13.71 -4.43 -4.18
N ILE A 78 13.39 -5.18 -3.11
CA ILE A 78 13.16 -4.58 -1.78
C ILE A 78 14.47 -4.05 -1.20
N ALA A 79 15.56 -4.81 -1.35
CA ALA A 79 16.88 -4.39 -0.87
C ALA A 79 17.44 -3.21 -1.68
N GLU A 80 17.16 -3.18 -2.99
CA GLU A 80 17.67 -2.18 -3.94
C GLU A 80 16.86 -0.88 -3.95
N ALA A 81 15.56 -0.93 -3.63
CA ALA A 81 14.73 0.27 -3.59
C ALA A 81 15.29 1.31 -2.59
N PRO A 82 15.35 2.61 -2.95
CA PRO A 82 15.76 3.66 -2.01
C PRO A 82 14.93 3.71 -0.74
N VAL A 83 13.63 3.40 -0.84
CA VAL A 83 12.69 3.36 0.28
C VAL A 83 11.80 2.12 0.15
N PHE A 84 11.63 1.40 1.26
CA PHE A 84 10.63 0.36 1.40
C PHE A 84 9.65 0.76 2.50
N LEU A 85 8.37 0.91 2.15
CA LEU A 85 7.30 1.19 3.09
C LEU A 85 6.61 -0.12 3.46
N VAL A 86 6.40 -0.35 4.76
CA VAL A 86 5.56 -1.45 5.25
C VAL A 86 4.27 -0.85 5.81
N PHE A 87 3.16 -1.20 5.18
CA PHE A 87 1.81 -0.81 5.59
C PHE A 87 1.24 -1.88 6.52
N CYS A 88 0.90 -1.46 7.72
CA CYS A 88 0.34 -2.32 8.74
C CYS A 88 -1.11 -1.92 9.02
N THR A 89 -1.99 -2.92 9.24
CA THR A 89 -3.22 -2.64 9.98
C THR A 89 -2.86 -2.43 11.46
N ASP A 90 -3.44 -1.42 12.09
CA ASP A 90 -3.04 -0.96 13.43
C ASP A 90 -4.27 -0.73 14.31
N TYR A 91 -4.60 -1.74 15.10
CA TYR A 91 -5.61 -1.66 16.16
C TYR A 91 -5.02 -1.30 17.52
N HIS A 92 -3.70 -1.16 17.63
CA HIS A 92 -3.04 -0.86 18.90
C HIS A 92 -3.53 0.46 19.51
N ARG A 93 -3.72 1.49 18.68
CA ARG A 93 -4.26 2.79 19.15
C ARG A 93 -5.67 2.66 19.71
N VAL A 94 -6.50 1.81 19.09
CA VAL A 94 -7.85 1.51 19.58
C VAL A 94 -7.78 0.72 20.89
N ALA A 95 -6.88 -0.28 20.99
CA ALA A 95 -6.66 -1.04 22.20
C ALA A 95 -6.25 -0.15 23.38
N LEU A 96 -5.34 0.82 23.15
CA LEU A 96 -4.96 1.80 24.16
C LEU A 96 -6.14 2.67 24.63
N ALA A 97 -7.05 3.02 23.70
CA ALA A 97 -8.25 3.78 24.04
C ALA A 97 -9.27 2.94 24.85
N CYS A 98 -9.45 1.67 24.47
CA CYS A 98 -10.29 0.72 25.20
C CYS A 98 -9.77 0.48 26.62
N HIS A 99 -8.47 0.24 26.76
CA HIS A 99 -7.83 0.00 28.06
C HIS A 99 -8.05 1.17 29.05
N LYS A 100 -8.05 2.42 28.58
CA LYS A 100 -8.37 3.59 29.40
C LYS A 100 -9.81 3.57 29.94
N LYS A 101 -10.68 2.75 29.36
CA LYS A 101 -12.09 2.57 29.77
C LYS A 101 -12.34 1.19 30.36
N GLU A 102 -11.28 0.49 30.77
CA GLU A 102 -11.36 -0.87 31.36
C GLU A 102 -12.05 -1.87 30.41
N GLN A 103 -11.84 -1.71 29.09
CA GLN A 103 -12.35 -2.59 28.02
C GLN A 103 -11.18 -3.24 27.28
N THR A 104 -11.45 -4.37 26.61
CA THR A 104 -10.48 -5.08 25.74
C THR A 104 -10.98 -5.14 24.30
N LEU A 105 -10.09 -5.46 23.36
CA LEU A 105 -10.43 -5.73 21.96
C LEU A 105 -10.51 -7.23 21.66
N ASP A 106 -10.29 -8.12 22.62
CA ASP A 106 -10.07 -9.55 22.38
C ASP A 106 -11.20 -10.20 21.60
N GLU A 107 -12.46 -9.91 21.92
CA GLU A 107 -13.62 -10.43 21.21
C GLU A 107 -13.72 -9.87 19.78
N VAL A 108 -13.49 -8.57 19.63
CA VAL A 108 -13.55 -7.88 18.32
C VAL A 108 -12.45 -8.39 17.39
N MET A 109 -11.25 -8.66 17.93
CA MET A 109 -10.12 -9.18 17.14
C MET A 109 -10.31 -10.63 16.66
N GLN A 110 -11.28 -11.36 17.19
CA GLN A 110 -11.64 -12.69 16.70
C GLN A 110 -12.64 -12.65 15.53
N ASP A 111 -13.23 -11.50 15.25
CA ASP A 111 -14.17 -11.34 14.14
C ASP A 111 -13.38 -11.16 12.81
N ILE A 112 -13.79 -11.93 11.80
CA ILE A 112 -13.24 -11.83 10.45
C ILE A 112 -13.43 -10.43 9.86
N ASP A 113 -14.50 -9.72 10.21
CA ASP A 113 -14.76 -8.35 9.75
C ASP A 113 -13.67 -7.39 10.17
N THR A 114 -13.11 -7.55 11.37
CA THR A 114 -11.97 -6.76 11.84
C THR A 114 -10.77 -6.87 10.89
N LEU A 115 -10.46 -8.11 10.46
CA LEU A 115 -9.38 -8.32 9.49
C LEU A 115 -9.70 -7.70 8.12
N LEU A 116 -10.95 -7.83 7.66
CA LEU A 116 -11.40 -7.27 6.38
C LEU A 116 -11.32 -5.74 6.39
N VAL A 117 -11.79 -5.10 7.45
CA VAL A 117 -11.69 -3.64 7.63
C VAL A 117 -10.24 -3.18 7.59
N GLY A 118 -9.35 -3.82 8.36
CA GLY A 118 -7.93 -3.50 8.36
C GLY A 118 -7.28 -3.68 6.98
N ALA A 119 -7.63 -4.75 6.25
CA ALA A 119 -7.13 -5.01 4.90
C ALA A 119 -7.61 -3.95 3.88
N HIS A 120 -8.89 -3.54 3.96
CA HIS A 120 -9.44 -2.47 3.12
C HIS A 120 -8.71 -1.15 3.34
N GLU A 121 -8.52 -0.75 4.59
CA GLU A 121 -7.82 0.48 4.95
C GLU A 121 -6.40 0.51 4.39
N VAL A 122 -5.66 -0.59 4.57
CA VAL A 122 -4.30 -0.71 4.03
C VAL A 122 -4.29 -0.66 2.51
N GLY A 123 -5.25 -1.30 1.83
CA GLY A 123 -5.38 -1.25 0.38
C GLY A 123 -5.62 0.16 -0.15
N ILE A 124 -6.54 0.91 0.48
CA ILE A 124 -6.84 2.31 0.14
C ILE A 124 -5.61 3.20 0.38
N ALA A 125 -4.95 3.04 1.53
CA ALA A 125 -3.75 3.79 1.89
C ALA A 125 -2.59 3.53 0.93
N LEU A 126 -2.38 2.28 0.54
CA LEU A 126 -1.34 1.88 -0.40
C LEU A 126 -1.58 2.48 -1.79
N GLU A 127 -2.81 2.43 -2.32
CA GLU A 127 -3.12 3.03 -3.62
C GLU A 127 -2.92 4.54 -3.60
N ALA A 128 -3.30 5.23 -2.52
CA ALA A 128 -3.01 6.64 -2.37
C ALA A 128 -1.50 6.95 -2.41
N ALA A 129 -0.67 6.06 -1.82
CA ALA A 129 0.79 6.18 -1.88
C ALA A 129 1.33 5.94 -3.29
N VAL A 130 0.80 4.96 -4.03
CA VAL A 130 1.18 4.65 -5.41
C VAL A 130 0.92 5.87 -6.31
N VAL A 131 -0.32 6.38 -6.31
CA VAL A 131 -0.72 7.53 -7.12
C VAL A 131 0.12 8.77 -6.78
N ALA A 132 0.34 9.03 -5.48
CA ALA A 132 1.14 10.17 -5.05
C ALA A 132 2.61 10.02 -5.48
N ALA A 133 3.22 8.84 -5.32
CA ALA A 133 4.60 8.59 -5.73
C ALA A 133 4.79 8.74 -7.25
N GLU A 134 3.89 8.15 -8.03
CA GLU A 134 3.94 8.21 -9.49
C GLU A 134 3.71 9.63 -10.02
N SER A 135 2.87 10.45 -9.35
CA SER A 135 2.69 11.86 -9.69
C SER A 135 3.97 12.70 -9.49
N LEU A 136 4.91 12.22 -8.65
CA LEU A 136 6.23 12.81 -8.43
C LEU A 136 7.31 12.23 -9.36
N GLY A 137 6.94 11.37 -10.31
CA GLY A 137 7.87 10.70 -11.22
C GLY A 137 8.65 9.56 -10.59
N LEU A 138 8.19 9.04 -9.45
CA LEU A 138 8.74 7.86 -8.81
C LEU A 138 8.09 6.59 -9.37
N GLY A 139 8.85 5.49 -9.39
CA GLY A 139 8.33 4.16 -9.69
C GLY A 139 8.00 3.39 -8.42
N THR A 140 6.99 2.54 -8.51
CA THR A 140 6.49 1.77 -7.37
C THR A 140 6.29 0.29 -7.70
N VAL A 141 6.35 -0.57 -6.70
CA VAL A 141 5.81 -1.93 -6.75
C VAL A 141 5.26 -2.36 -5.40
N PRO A 142 3.98 -2.72 -5.31
CA PRO A 142 3.39 -3.34 -4.13
C PRO A 142 3.95 -4.73 -3.86
N ILE A 143 4.18 -5.06 -2.58
CA ILE A 143 4.75 -6.33 -2.11
C ILE A 143 3.75 -7.05 -1.20
N GLY A 144 3.19 -8.15 -1.70
CA GLY A 144 2.28 -9.01 -0.92
C GLY A 144 3.00 -9.94 0.06
N ASP A 145 4.25 -10.29 -0.24
CA ASP A 145 5.02 -11.30 0.49
C ASP A 145 5.49 -10.85 1.89
N VAL A 146 5.17 -9.65 2.32
CA VAL A 146 5.29 -9.26 3.73
C VAL A 146 4.45 -10.16 4.66
N ARG A 147 3.44 -10.85 4.12
CA ARG A 147 2.62 -11.80 4.87
C ARG A 147 3.19 -13.24 4.87
N LYS A 148 4.22 -13.51 4.06
CA LYS A 148 4.82 -14.85 3.93
C LYS A 148 5.49 -15.31 5.22
N ASN A 149 6.23 -14.40 5.86
CA ASN A 149 6.87 -14.60 7.16
C ASN A 149 6.46 -13.45 8.09
N ALA A 150 5.14 -13.28 8.27
CA ALA A 150 4.58 -12.11 8.94
C ALA A 150 5.03 -11.97 10.40
N LEU A 151 5.14 -13.08 11.14
CA LEU A 151 5.57 -13.06 12.53
C LEU A 151 7.04 -12.65 12.67
N GLU A 152 7.91 -13.09 11.76
CA GLU A 152 9.31 -12.67 11.72
C GLU A 152 9.42 -11.18 11.38
N ILE A 153 8.55 -10.66 10.50
CA ILE A 153 8.50 -9.22 10.18
C ILE A 153 7.96 -8.41 11.36
N VAL A 154 6.95 -8.93 12.09
CA VAL A 154 6.48 -8.33 13.34
C VAL A 154 7.64 -8.19 14.33
N HIS A 155 8.45 -9.25 14.48
CA HIS A 155 9.60 -9.24 15.38
C HIS A 155 10.71 -8.29 14.89
N GLU A 156 11.05 -8.36 13.59
CA GLU A 156 12.09 -7.52 12.96
C GLU A 156 11.79 -6.03 13.08
N LEU A 157 10.52 -5.65 12.88
CA LEU A 157 10.04 -4.27 12.97
C LEU A 157 9.61 -3.87 14.40
N GLN A 158 9.69 -4.79 15.38
CA GLN A 158 9.26 -4.58 16.75
C GLN A 158 7.82 -4.03 16.84
N LEU A 159 6.91 -4.62 16.05
CA LEU A 159 5.52 -4.18 16.03
C LEU A 159 4.84 -4.52 17.36
N PRO A 160 4.06 -3.58 17.92
CA PRO A 160 3.31 -3.87 19.14
C PRO A 160 2.14 -4.82 18.88
N GLU A 161 1.52 -5.30 19.95
CA GLU A 161 0.29 -6.10 19.88
C GLU A 161 -0.80 -5.36 19.07
N TYR A 162 -1.62 -6.11 18.33
CA TYR A 162 -2.66 -5.62 17.43
C TYR A 162 -2.17 -4.81 16.22
N VAL A 163 -0.87 -4.85 15.90
CA VAL A 163 -0.32 -4.31 14.64
C VAL A 163 0.19 -5.44 13.78
N PHE A 164 -0.30 -5.51 12.53
CA PHE A 164 0.04 -6.59 11.61
C PHE A 164 0.48 -6.06 10.24
N PRO A 165 1.62 -6.54 9.67
CA PRO A 165 2.09 -6.11 8.38
C PRO A 165 1.25 -6.72 7.26
N MET A 166 0.63 -5.87 6.45
CA MET A 166 -0.31 -6.30 5.40
C MET A 166 0.29 -6.26 4.01
N LEU A 167 0.91 -5.13 3.65
CA LEU A 167 1.48 -4.88 2.33
C LEU A 167 2.78 -4.09 2.46
N GLY A 168 3.69 -4.31 1.51
CA GLY A 168 4.86 -3.47 1.32
C GLY A 168 4.74 -2.62 0.06
N LEU A 169 5.55 -1.56 -0.04
CA LEU A 169 5.68 -0.75 -1.24
C LEU A 169 7.15 -0.33 -1.41
N CYS A 170 7.77 -0.78 -2.50
CA CYS A 170 9.06 -0.24 -2.91
C CYS A 170 8.84 1.08 -3.66
N ILE A 171 9.67 2.10 -3.40
CA ILE A 171 9.59 3.41 -4.03
C ILE A 171 10.99 3.87 -4.41
N GLY A 172 11.16 4.37 -5.63
CA GLY A 172 12.42 4.93 -6.11
C GLY A 172 12.30 5.50 -7.51
N TYR A 173 13.36 6.15 -8.01
CA TYR A 173 13.40 6.62 -9.40
C TYR A 173 13.61 5.41 -10.32
N PRO A 174 12.76 5.22 -11.35
CA PRO A 174 12.84 4.05 -12.23
C PRO A 174 14.17 3.98 -12.97
N ALA A 175 14.80 2.80 -13.02
CA ALA A 175 15.91 2.48 -13.92
C ALA A 175 15.47 1.59 -15.11
N GLU A 176 14.17 1.30 -15.20
CA GLU A 176 13.56 0.48 -16.25
C GLU A 176 12.24 1.10 -16.72
N GLU A 177 11.83 0.74 -17.94
CA GLU A 177 10.51 1.07 -18.47
C GLU A 177 9.81 -0.21 -18.97
N PRO A 178 9.21 -0.99 -18.06
CA PRO A 178 8.52 -2.20 -18.43
C PRO A 178 7.26 -1.91 -19.24
N GLY A 179 6.86 -2.85 -20.11
CA GLY A 179 5.62 -2.76 -20.84
C GLY A 179 4.39 -2.78 -19.95
N LEU A 180 3.29 -2.19 -20.43
CA LEU A 180 1.99 -2.28 -19.76
C LEU A 180 1.52 -3.74 -19.70
N LYS A 181 1.05 -4.15 -18.53
CA LYS A 181 0.43 -5.46 -18.34
C LYS A 181 -1.01 -5.44 -18.87
N PRO A 182 -1.47 -6.49 -19.55
CA PRO A 182 -2.86 -6.56 -20.00
C PRO A 182 -3.82 -6.51 -18.80
N ARG A 183 -5.00 -5.99 -19.05
CA ARG A 183 -6.14 -6.00 -18.13
C ARG A 183 -7.29 -6.75 -18.76
N PHE A 184 -8.16 -7.31 -17.94
CA PHE A 184 -9.41 -7.84 -18.44
C PHE A 184 -10.22 -6.74 -19.14
N PRO A 185 -11.03 -7.09 -20.17
CA PRO A 185 -11.94 -6.13 -20.77
C PRO A 185 -12.94 -5.63 -19.74
N GLN A 186 -13.43 -4.39 -19.92
CA GLN A 186 -14.29 -3.73 -18.93
C GLN A 186 -15.54 -4.55 -18.57
N GLN A 187 -16.15 -5.19 -19.55
CA GLN A 187 -17.33 -6.04 -19.35
C GLN A 187 -17.09 -7.29 -18.50
N ALA A 188 -15.84 -7.65 -18.23
CA ALA A 188 -15.49 -8.75 -17.33
C ALA A 188 -15.36 -8.32 -15.87
N VAL A 189 -15.38 -7.02 -15.58
CA VAL A 189 -15.17 -6.45 -14.24
C VAL A 189 -16.21 -5.43 -13.81
N PHE A 190 -17.03 -4.93 -14.75
CA PHE A 190 -18.06 -3.93 -14.49
C PHE A 190 -19.42 -4.42 -15.00
N PHE A 191 -20.41 -4.43 -14.10
CA PHE A 191 -21.77 -4.93 -14.35
C PHE A 191 -22.77 -3.91 -13.84
N GLU A 192 -23.78 -3.60 -14.65
CA GLU A 192 -24.91 -2.74 -14.28
C GLU A 192 -26.11 -3.63 -13.94
N GLU A 193 -26.55 -3.62 -12.67
CA GLU A 193 -27.75 -4.29 -12.18
C GLU A 193 -27.87 -5.80 -12.52
N LEU A 194 -26.75 -6.43 -12.91
CA LEU A 194 -26.71 -7.84 -13.30
C LEU A 194 -26.05 -8.70 -12.21
N SER A 195 -26.56 -9.90 -12.05
CA SER A 195 -25.92 -10.92 -11.23
C SER A 195 -24.69 -11.51 -11.96
N LEU A 196 -23.62 -11.79 -11.21
CA LEU A 196 -22.42 -12.44 -11.73
C LEU A 196 -22.67 -13.84 -12.29
N ILE A 197 -23.82 -14.49 -11.99
CA ILE A 197 -24.21 -15.79 -12.57
C ILE A 197 -24.58 -15.70 -14.06
N HIS A 198 -24.71 -14.50 -14.61
CA HIS A 198 -24.99 -14.28 -16.05
C HIS A 198 -23.71 -13.96 -16.86
N ILE A 199 -22.53 -14.10 -16.25
CA ILE A 199 -21.28 -14.05 -17.00
C ILE A 199 -21.26 -15.26 -17.92
N SER A 200 -21.39 -15.04 -19.23
CA SER A 200 -21.19 -16.08 -20.23
C SER A 200 -19.75 -16.59 -20.13
N GLU A 201 -19.58 -17.90 -20.18
CA GLU A 201 -18.27 -18.52 -20.21
C GLU A 201 -17.39 -17.91 -21.32
N PRO A 202 -16.07 -17.78 -21.10
CA PRO A 202 -15.13 -17.21 -22.06
C PRO A 202 -15.05 -17.98 -23.37
#